data_7bbf4dd4a8383b517cb8495198c0d913
#
_entry.id   7bbf4dd4a8383b517cb8495198c0d913
#
_cell.length_a   1.000
_cell.length_b   1.000
_cell.length_c   1.000
_cell.angle_alpha   90.00
_cell.angle_beta   90.00
_cell.angle_gamma   90.00
#
_symmetry.space_group_name_H-M   'P 1'
#
loop_
_entity.id
_entity.type
_entity.pdbx_description
1 polymer ?
#
loop_
_entity_poly.entity_id
_entity_poly.type
_entity_poly.pdbx_seq_one_letter_code
_entity_poly.pdbx_strand_id
1 'polypeptide(L)'
;MQKFIPSLLVAAISVSLSACMQSEKQDEKVVFNKNPYPSTYQAIPSKIVLIKNATVLTGAGERIDNADVLMSNGKIEQVGQNLSADNAVEVDGSGKWVTPGVIDVHSHLGVYPSPSAESHSDGNEATQPNTSEVWAEHSVWPQDPGFQAARAGGITTLQILPGSANLFGGRGVTLRNVPSHTMQGMKFPEAPYGLKMACGENPKRVYGSRKVSPATRMGNMAGYRMAWSEATEYKRAWDKYEADYAAGKNPEAPTRDIELDTLKGVLDGDILIHNHCYKAEEMAMMIDLGKEFNYHSGTFHHAIEAYKIADTLAENGNCAAMWPDWWGFKMEAYDMVQENVAIVDAKANSCAVVHSDSGTTIQRLNQEAGKVMYRANENGFDIKPEHAITWITLNSAKSLGIADKTGSLEKGKNADVVLWNQNPFSVYAQAEQVFVDGAKVYDRFDEKYQAKSDFMLGQK
;
A
#
# COMPACT_ATOMS: atom_id res chain seq x y z
N MET A 1 16.42 94.61 60.42
CA MET A 1 16.61 93.19 60.88
C MET A 1 15.79 92.32 59.97
N GLN A 2 16.44 91.76 58.96
CA GLN A 2 15.81 90.96 57.93
C GLN A 2 15.94 89.43 58.31
N LYS A 3 14.81 88.72 58.33
CA LYS A 3 14.77 87.24 58.52
C LYS A 3 14.85 86.53 57.18
N PHE A 4 15.87 85.74 57.03
CA PHE A 4 15.99 84.87 55.90
C PHE A 4 15.17 83.59 56.18
N ILE A 5 14.37 83.11 55.20
CA ILE A 5 13.70 81.85 55.21
C ILE A 5 14.40 80.97 54.15
N PRO A 6 14.88 79.74 54.45
CA PRO A 6 15.41 78.87 53.42
C PRO A 6 14.29 78.07 52.78
N SER A 7 14.23 78.13 51.45
CA SER A 7 13.35 77.26 50.61
C SER A 7 13.90 75.81 50.58
N LEU A 8 13.09 74.83 50.98
CA LEU A 8 13.35 73.43 50.78
C LEU A 8 12.97 73.04 49.37
N LEU A 9 13.94 72.60 48.57
CA LEU A 9 13.73 71.90 47.29
C LEU A 9 13.43 70.44 47.53
N VAL A 10 12.20 69.98 47.26
CA VAL A 10 11.84 68.56 47.26
C VAL A 10 12.14 68.03 45.87
N ALA A 11 13.20 67.23 45.78
CA ALA A 11 13.52 66.47 44.58
C ALA A 11 12.69 65.23 44.57
N ALA A 12 11.67 65.14 43.69
CA ALA A 12 10.92 63.93 43.40
C ALA A 12 11.76 62.95 42.51
N ILE A 13 12.27 61.92 43.10
CA ILE A 13 12.94 60.81 42.38
C ILE A 13 11.85 59.86 41.81
N SER A 14 11.57 60.01 40.49
CA SER A 14 10.72 59.06 39.74
C SER A 14 11.54 57.81 39.47
N VAL A 15 11.32 56.78 40.25
CA VAL A 15 11.85 55.42 39.94
C VAL A 15 10.98 54.81 38.85
N SER A 16 11.46 54.90 37.62
CA SER A 16 10.88 54.17 36.47
C SER A 16 11.23 52.69 36.65
N LEU A 17 10.31 51.89 37.12
CA LEU A 17 10.38 50.40 37.01
C LEU A 17 10.16 50.06 35.54
N SER A 18 11.23 50.00 34.74
CA SER A 18 11.22 49.28 33.47
C SER A 18 11.22 47.79 33.78
N ALA A 19 10.02 47.20 33.85
CA ALA A 19 9.88 45.76 33.82
C ALA A 19 10.38 45.30 32.44
N CYS A 20 11.61 44.87 32.35
CA CYS A 20 12.08 44.05 31.25
C CYS A 20 11.24 42.74 31.25
N MET A 21 10.14 42.74 30.51
CA MET A 21 9.57 41.50 30.04
C MET A 21 10.58 40.90 29.04
N GLN A 22 11.54 40.15 29.53
CA GLN A 22 12.23 39.18 28.67
C GLN A 22 11.16 38.26 28.17
N SER A 23 10.79 38.38 26.90
CA SER A 23 10.06 37.32 26.21
C SER A 23 10.98 36.09 26.28
N GLU A 24 10.68 35.12 27.13
CA GLU A 24 11.34 33.82 27.07
C GLU A 24 11.22 33.37 25.65
N LYS A 25 12.36 33.15 24.99
CA LYS A 25 12.40 32.66 23.63
C LYS A 25 11.86 31.22 23.69
N GLN A 26 10.75 30.96 23.00
CA GLN A 26 10.19 29.64 22.91
C GLN A 26 11.27 28.67 22.38
N ASP A 27 11.43 27.53 22.99
CA ASP A 27 12.36 26.48 22.52
C ASP A 27 11.94 26.01 21.13
N GLU A 28 12.88 25.45 20.37
CA GLU A 28 12.58 24.94 19.04
C GLU A 28 11.63 23.72 19.14
N LYS A 29 10.58 23.72 18.33
CA LYS A 29 9.60 22.62 18.31
C LYS A 29 10.28 21.31 17.93
N VAL A 30 10.12 20.29 18.78
CA VAL A 30 10.56 18.92 18.45
C VAL A 30 9.62 18.34 17.40
N VAL A 31 10.18 17.97 16.25
CA VAL A 31 9.46 17.35 15.14
C VAL A 31 10.23 16.14 14.67
N PHE A 32 9.54 15.01 14.53
CA PHE A 32 10.13 13.81 13.93
C PHE A 32 9.72 13.68 12.47
N ASN A 33 10.69 13.31 11.63
CA ASN A 33 10.40 13.00 10.23
C ASN A 33 9.61 11.69 10.15
N LYS A 34 8.35 11.77 9.70
CA LYS A 34 7.47 10.60 9.52
C LYS A 34 7.92 9.69 8.37
N ASN A 35 8.72 10.21 7.43
CA ASN A 35 9.30 9.46 6.32
C ASN A 35 10.82 9.75 6.23
N PRO A 36 11.63 9.17 7.13
CA PRO A 36 13.08 9.40 7.16
C PRO A 36 13.83 8.77 5.96
N TYR A 37 13.18 7.87 5.24
CA TYR A 37 13.69 7.21 4.04
C TYR A 37 12.81 7.57 2.82
N PRO A 38 12.86 8.83 2.34
CA PRO A 38 12.00 9.29 1.25
C PRO A 38 12.30 8.53 -0.04
N SER A 39 11.29 8.47 -0.91
CA SER A 39 11.49 7.97 -2.26
C SER A 39 12.53 8.82 -3.00
N THR A 40 13.47 8.15 -3.65
CA THR A 40 14.39 8.73 -4.62
C THR A 40 14.02 8.32 -6.05
N TYR A 41 12.84 7.73 -6.21
CA TYR A 41 12.32 7.33 -7.52
C TYR A 41 12.27 8.54 -8.47
N GLN A 42 12.80 8.33 -9.65
CA GLN A 42 12.67 9.26 -10.77
C GLN A 42 12.09 8.49 -11.95
N ALA A 43 11.03 9.03 -12.52
CA ALA A 43 10.43 8.43 -13.71
C ALA A 43 11.48 8.29 -14.81
N ILE A 44 11.56 7.12 -15.41
CA ILE A 44 12.43 6.86 -16.56
C ILE A 44 11.98 7.79 -17.69
N PRO A 45 12.88 8.52 -18.36
CA PRO A 45 12.50 9.37 -19.49
C PRO A 45 11.68 8.61 -20.53
N SER A 46 10.48 9.09 -20.82
CA SER A 46 9.58 8.47 -21.77
C SER A 46 9.39 9.35 -23.03
N LYS A 47 9.18 8.69 -24.18
CA LYS A 47 8.70 9.35 -25.39
C LYS A 47 7.17 9.47 -25.31
N ILE A 48 6.59 10.30 -26.19
CA ILE A 48 5.16 10.22 -26.47
C ILE A 48 4.91 8.87 -27.14
N VAL A 49 3.98 8.09 -26.59
CA VAL A 49 3.61 6.76 -27.11
C VAL A 49 2.11 6.76 -27.42
N LEU A 50 1.76 6.26 -28.61
CA LEU A 50 0.39 6.10 -29.05
C LEU A 50 0.16 4.63 -29.43
N ILE A 51 -0.54 3.89 -28.56
CA ILE A 51 -0.99 2.52 -28.86
C ILE A 51 -2.28 2.66 -29.65
N LYS A 52 -2.37 2.03 -30.83
CA LYS A 52 -3.50 2.21 -31.76
C LYS A 52 -4.32 0.95 -31.92
N ASN A 53 -5.62 1.12 -32.13
CA ASN A 53 -6.59 0.11 -32.56
C ASN A 53 -6.70 -1.11 -31.61
N ALA A 54 -6.50 -0.92 -30.31
CA ALA A 54 -6.59 -2.00 -29.34
C ALA A 54 -8.01 -2.17 -28.76
N THR A 55 -8.28 -3.30 -28.14
CA THR A 55 -9.37 -3.40 -27.16
C THR A 55 -8.86 -2.89 -25.82
N VAL A 56 -9.44 -1.80 -25.31
CA VAL A 56 -8.99 -1.15 -24.07
C VAL A 56 -9.96 -1.45 -22.94
N LEU A 57 -9.43 -1.99 -21.82
CA LEU A 57 -10.10 -2.03 -20.54
C LEU A 57 -9.57 -0.86 -19.71
N THR A 58 -10.40 0.12 -19.42
CA THR A 58 -9.94 1.38 -18.80
C THR A 58 -9.53 1.22 -17.33
N GLY A 59 -9.91 0.13 -16.68
CA GLY A 59 -9.76 -0.03 -15.22
C GLY A 59 -10.78 0.77 -14.41
N ALA A 60 -11.61 1.58 -15.06
CA ALA A 60 -12.72 2.33 -14.47
C ALA A 60 -14.10 1.71 -14.79
N GLY A 61 -14.12 0.46 -15.25
CA GLY A 61 -15.35 -0.28 -15.56
C GLY A 61 -15.80 -0.16 -17.02
N GLU A 62 -14.98 0.40 -17.91
CA GLU A 62 -15.32 0.55 -19.34
C GLU A 62 -14.43 -0.31 -20.23
N ARG A 63 -15.03 -0.81 -21.33
CA ARG A 63 -14.36 -1.42 -22.45
C ARG A 63 -14.58 -0.59 -23.70
N ILE A 64 -13.52 -0.28 -24.43
CA ILE A 64 -13.57 0.47 -25.68
C ILE A 64 -12.84 -0.36 -26.75
N ASP A 65 -13.59 -0.81 -27.75
CA ASP A 65 -13.02 -1.57 -28.87
C ASP A 65 -12.47 -0.60 -29.94
N ASN A 66 -11.41 -1.04 -30.63
CA ASN A 66 -10.68 -0.22 -31.63
C ASN A 66 -10.29 1.16 -31.09
N ALA A 67 -9.80 1.20 -29.88
CA ALA A 67 -9.40 2.42 -29.19
C ALA A 67 -7.88 2.59 -29.20
N ASP A 68 -7.49 3.85 -29.04
CA ASP A 68 -6.11 4.28 -28.92
C ASP A 68 -5.84 4.77 -27.49
N VAL A 69 -4.61 4.57 -27.03
CA VAL A 69 -4.12 5.08 -25.75
C VAL A 69 -2.92 5.97 -25.99
N LEU A 70 -3.06 7.26 -25.69
CA LEU A 70 -2.00 8.24 -25.78
C LEU A 70 -1.36 8.48 -24.41
N MET A 71 -0.06 8.25 -24.34
CA MET A 71 0.78 8.51 -23.17
C MET A 71 1.77 9.62 -23.49
N SER A 72 1.84 10.63 -22.62
CA SER A 72 2.77 11.76 -22.74
C SER A 72 3.22 12.24 -21.38
N ASN A 73 4.49 12.60 -21.24
CA ASN A 73 5.06 13.14 -20.00
C ASN A 73 4.80 12.26 -18.78
N GLY A 74 4.86 10.95 -18.95
CA GLY A 74 4.61 9.98 -17.88
C GLY A 74 3.15 9.79 -17.48
N LYS A 75 2.20 10.41 -18.20
CA LYS A 75 0.78 10.41 -17.87
C LYS A 75 -0.08 9.86 -18.99
N ILE A 76 -1.26 9.34 -18.63
CA ILE A 76 -2.34 9.11 -19.59
C ILE A 76 -2.84 10.48 -20.07
N GLU A 77 -2.66 10.77 -21.33
CA GLU A 77 -3.16 12.01 -21.92
C GLU A 77 -4.59 11.84 -22.43
N GLN A 78 -4.85 10.72 -23.13
CA GLN A 78 -6.17 10.46 -23.70
C GLN A 78 -6.35 8.98 -24.01
N VAL A 79 -7.56 8.48 -23.82
CA VAL A 79 -8.05 7.20 -24.33
C VAL A 79 -9.26 7.49 -25.22
N GLY A 80 -9.32 6.90 -26.42
CA GLY A 80 -10.42 7.12 -27.35
C GLY A 80 -10.12 6.53 -28.73
N GLN A 81 -10.90 6.86 -29.72
CA GLN A 81 -10.73 6.38 -31.10
C GLN A 81 -10.11 7.46 -31.98
N ASN A 82 -9.35 7.03 -33.00
CA ASN A 82 -8.75 7.90 -34.02
C ASN A 82 -7.87 9.03 -33.45
N LEU A 83 -7.10 8.74 -32.38
CA LEU A 83 -6.16 9.68 -31.80
C LEU A 83 -4.95 9.87 -32.73
N SER A 84 -4.35 11.04 -32.66
CA SER A 84 -3.07 11.36 -33.30
C SER A 84 -2.24 12.24 -32.41
N ALA A 85 -0.94 12.11 -32.46
CA ALA A 85 -0.01 12.98 -31.75
C ALA A 85 1.29 13.13 -32.57
N ASP A 86 1.76 14.36 -32.70
CA ASP A 86 3.02 14.64 -33.38
C ASP A 86 4.20 14.00 -32.63
N ASN A 87 5.12 13.42 -33.39
CA ASN A 87 6.32 12.76 -32.87
C ASN A 87 6.07 11.59 -31.90
N ALA A 88 4.86 11.03 -31.89
CA ALA A 88 4.56 9.83 -31.09
C ALA A 88 5.25 8.59 -31.68
N VAL A 89 5.71 7.72 -30.81
CA VAL A 89 6.05 6.35 -31.17
C VAL A 89 4.74 5.58 -31.26
N GLU A 90 4.33 5.25 -32.46
CA GLU A 90 3.12 4.44 -32.67
C GLU A 90 3.40 2.97 -32.39
N VAL A 91 2.48 2.33 -31.67
CA VAL A 91 2.48 0.89 -31.35
C VAL A 91 1.19 0.28 -31.89
N ASP A 92 1.33 -0.74 -32.72
CA ASP A 92 0.16 -1.45 -33.28
C ASP A 92 -0.48 -2.35 -32.22
N GLY A 93 -1.71 -2.00 -31.81
CA GLY A 93 -2.58 -2.71 -30.90
C GLY A 93 -3.66 -3.54 -31.59
N SER A 94 -3.65 -3.65 -32.93
CA SER A 94 -4.67 -4.38 -33.67
C SER A 94 -4.75 -5.84 -33.22
N GLY A 95 -5.95 -6.28 -32.79
CA GLY A 95 -6.17 -7.61 -32.23
C GLY A 95 -5.61 -7.83 -30.82
N LYS A 96 -5.00 -6.81 -30.22
CA LYS A 96 -4.42 -6.84 -28.88
C LYS A 96 -5.30 -6.11 -27.88
N TRP A 97 -4.95 -6.28 -26.59
CA TRP A 97 -5.67 -5.66 -25.50
C TRP A 97 -4.76 -4.73 -24.70
N VAL A 98 -5.34 -3.66 -24.19
CA VAL A 98 -4.65 -2.72 -23.29
C VAL A 98 -5.38 -2.63 -21.97
N THR A 99 -4.63 -2.66 -20.88
CA THR A 99 -5.14 -2.46 -19.52
C THR A 99 -4.27 -1.44 -18.78
N PRO A 100 -4.75 -0.90 -17.65
CA PRO A 100 -3.84 -0.31 -16.66
C PRO A 100 -2.79 -1.33 -16.24
N GLY A 101 -1.69 -0.84 -15.67
CA GLY A 101 -0.71 -1.69 -15.01
C GLY A 101 -1.35 -2.50 -13.88
N VAL A 102 -0.99 -3.77 -13.81
CA VAL A 102 -1.48 -4.65 -12.74
C VAL A 102 -0.81 -4.29 -11.42
N ILE A 103 -1.59 -4.28 -10.34
CA ILE A 103 -1.16 -3.92 -8.99
C ILE A 103 -1.39 -5.09 -8.03
N ASP A 104 -0.34 -5.55 -7.37
CA ASP A 104 -0.44 -6.57 -6.32
C ASP A 104 -0.34 -5.94 -4.93
N VAL A 105 -1.38 -6.09 -4.13
CA VAL A 105 -1.47 -5.51 -2.78
C VAL A 105 -0.79 -6.37 -1.71
N HIS A 106 -0.29 -7.56 -2.07
CA HIS A 106 0.34 -8.47 -1.12
C HIS A 106 1.47 -9.26 -1.76
N SER A 107 2.66 -8.74 -1.63
CA SER A 107 3.88 -9.38 -2.11
C SER A 107 4.93 -9.46 -1.01
N HIS A 108 5.81 -10.43 -1.15
CA HIS A 108 7.00 -10.62 -0.33
C HIS A 108 8.29 -10.60 -1.17
N LEU A 109 8.22 -10.12 -2.42
CA LEU A 109 9.41 -10.00 -3.25
C LEU A 109 10.47 -9.11 -2.59
N GLY A 110 11.70 -9.51 -2.71
CA GLY A 110 12.84 -8.82 -2.11
C GLY A 110 13.05 -9.11 -0.62
N VAL A 111 12.01 -9.49 0.16
CA VAL A 111 12.15 -9.94 1.56
C VAL A 111 12.13 -11.46 1.70
N TYR A 112 11.56 -12.16 0.72
CA TYR A 112 11.72 -13.60 0.45
C TYR A 112 12.04 -13.77 -1.04
N PRO A 113 13.31 -13.51 -1.44
CA PRO A 113 13.68 -13.48 -2.85
C PRO A 113 13.72 -14.86 -3.50
N SER A 114 13.79 -14.87 -4.81
CA SER A 114 13.99 -16.05 -5.65
C SER A 114 15.35 -15.98 -6.36
N PRO A 115 16.22 -17.00 -6.26
CA PRO A 115 16.03 -18.23 -5.49
C PRO A 115 16.04 -17.96 -3.97
N SER A 116 15.34 -18.80 -3.22
CA SER A 116 15.30 -18.70 -1.76
C SER A 116 16.68 -18.98 -1.16
N ALA A 117 17.14 -18.08 -0.31
CA ALA A 117 18.38 -18.23 0.47
C ALA A 117 18.13 -17.75 1.90
N GLU A 118 18.66 -18.48 2.89
CA GLU A 118 18.46 -18.14 4.31
C GLU A 118 18.99 -16.75 4.65
N SER A 119 20.10 -16.35 4.04
CA SER A 119 20.70 -15.02 4.21
C SER A 119 19.81 -13.85 3.74
N HIS A 120 18.75 -14.12 3.01
CA HIS A 120 17.78 -13.14 2.51
C HIS A 120 16.35 -13.49 2.92
N SER A 121 16.17 -14.29 3.96
CA SER A 121 14.84 -14.67 4.48
C SER A 121 14.42 -13.70 5.58
N ASP A 122 14.15 -12.44 5.18
CA ASP A 122 13.98 -11.30 6.08
C ASP A 122 12.52 -10.83 6.21
N GLY A 123 11.56 -11.68 5.83
CA GLY A 123 10.16 -11.28 5.76
C GLY A 123 9.42 -11.23 7.09
N ASN A 124 9.97 -11.77 8.21
CA ASN A 124 9.33 -11.72 9.53
C ASN A 124 10.35 -11.47 10.64
N GLU A 125 10.22 -10.37 11.36
CA GLU A 125 10.85 -10.18 12.67
C GLU A 125 9.95 -10.79 13.74
N ALA A 126 9.98 -12.12 13.86
CA ALA A 126 9.05 -12.86 14.71
C ALA A 126 9.53 -12.99 16.18
N THR A 127 10.32 -12.06 16.68
CA THR A 127 10.93 -12.13 18.03
C THR A 127 9.95 -11.79 19.15
N GLN A 128 8.96 -10.94 18.88
CA GLN A 128 7.89 -10.56 19.80
C GLN A 128 6.57 -10.31 19.06
N PRO A 129 5.42 -10.34 19.77
CA PRO A 129 4.10 -10.19 19.13
C PRO A 129 3.82 -8.83 18.49
N ASN A 130 4.42 -7.77 19.01
CA ASN A 130 4.40 -6.44 18.43
C ASN A 130 5.81 -6.04 17.99
N THR A 131 6.01 -5.85 16.70
CA THR A 131 7.22 -5.37 16.05
C THR A 131 6.89 -4.25 15.09
N SER A 132 6.03 -3.31 15.52
CA SER A 132 5.58 -2.17 14.70
C SER A 132 6.73 -1.24 14.31
N GLU A 133 7.85 -1.29 15.00
CA GLU A 133 9.09 -0.53 14.74
C GLU A 133 9.86 -1.02 13.52
N VAL A 134 9.64 -2.26 13.05
CA VAL A 134 10.35 -2.77 11.87
C VAL A 134 9.64 -2.39 10.58
N TRP A 135 10.42 -2.16 9.53
CA TRP A 135 9.91 -1.72 8.25
C TRP A 135 10.43 -2.63 7.14
N ALA A 136 9.55 -3.23 6.35
CA ALA A 136 9.91 -4.13 5.26
C ALA A 136 10.87 -3.47 4.26
N GLU A 137 10.79 -2.14 4.08
CA GLU A 137 11.67 -1.40 3.16
C GLU A 137 13.17 -1.53 3.49
N HIS A 138 13.51 -1.86 4.75
CA HIS A 138 14.91 -2.05 5.14
C HIS A 138 15.48 -3.40 4.71
N SER A 139 14.62 -4.36 4.36
CA SER A 139 15.00 -5.72 3.97
C SER A 139 14.75 -6.02 2.49
N VAL A 140 14.14 -5.11 1.74
CA VAL A 140 13.90 -5.33 0.30
C VAL A 140 15.22 -5.39 -0.46
N TRP A 141 15.50 -6.52 -1.11
CA TRP A 141 16.56 -6.67 -2.08
C TRP A 141 16.04 -6.31 -3.49
N PRO A 142 16.42 -5.14 -4.04
CA PRO A 142 15.85 -4.63 -5.30
C PRO A 142 16.20 -5.48 -6.53
N GLN A 143 17.24 -6.29 -6.44
CA GLN A 143 17.72 -7.14 -7.54
C GLN A 143 17.13 -8.56 -7.50
N ASP A 144 16.17 -8.84 -6.63
CA ASP A 144 15.41 -10.10 -6.66
C ASP A 144 14.83 -10.33 -8.07
N PRO A 145 15.18 -11.44 -8.74
CA PRO A 145 14.65 -11.78 -10.07
C PRO A 145 13.11 -11.83 -10.12
N GLY A 146 12.46 -12.05 -8.99
CA GLY A 146 11.01 -12.01 -8.87
C GLY A 146 10.39 -10.70 -9.36
N PHE A 147 11.05 -9.55 -9.15
CA PHE A 147 10.59 -8.26 -9.68
C PHE A 147 10.56 -8.24 -11.21
N GLN A 148 11.58 -8.78 -11.87
CA GLN A 148 11.62 -8.85 -13.33
C GLN A 148 10.54 -9.81 -13.87
N ALA A 149 10.39 -10.97 -13.25
CA ALA A 149 9.37 -11.94 -13.62
C ALA A 149 7.93 -11.37 -13.42
N ALA A 150 7.70 -10.62 -12.34
CA ALA A 150 6.46 -9.92 -12.11
C ALA A 150 6.19 -8.82 -13.16
N ARG A 151 7.23 -8.04 -13.58
CA ARG A 151 7.09 -7.09 -14.71
C ARG A 151 6.68 -7.78 -16.00
N ALA A 152 7.28 -8.93 -16.31
CA ALA A 152 6.91 -9.73 -17.48
C ALA A 152 5.45 -10.25 -17.39
N GLY A 153 4.86 -10.30 -16.20
CA GLY A 153 3.45 -10.57 -15.94
C GLY A 153 2.54 -9.35 -15.94
N GLY A 154 3.08 -8.15 -16.22
CA GLY A 154 2.29 -6.92 -16.26
C GLY A 154 2.21 -6.15 -14.95
N ILE A 155 2.92 -6.56 -13.89
CA ILE A 155 2.91 -5.88 -12.59
C ILE A 155 3.73 -4.60 -12.67
N THR A 156 3.08 -3.46 -12.48
CA THR A 156 3.71 -2.12 -12.48
C THR A 156 3.91 -1.55 -11.08
N THR A 157 3.09 -2.01 -10.13
CA THR A 157 3.11 -1.56 -8.73
C THR A 157 2.82 -2.74 -7.82
N LEU A 158 3.49 -2.82 -6.68
CA LEU A 158 3.23 -3.86 -5.70
C LEU A 158 3.52 -3.35 -4.29
N GLN A 159 2.85 -3.93 -3.29
CA GLN A 159 3.13 -3.67 -1.87
C GLN A 159 3.94 -4.81 -1.28
N ILE A 160 5.09 -4.49 -0.70
CA ILE A 160 5.88 -5.43 0.08
C ILE A 160 5.44 -5.33 1.55
N LEU A 161 4.95 -6.44 2.06
CA LEU A 161 4.48 -6.57 3.44
C LEU A 161 5.42 -7.50 4.23
N PRO A 162 5.58 -7.27 5.55
CA PRO A 162 6.04 -8.34 6.43
C PRO A 162 5.11 -9.55 6.37
N GLY A 163 5.63 -10.72 6.73
CA GLY A 163 4.82 -11.93 6.85
C GLY A 163 3.84 -11.88 8.03
N SER A 164 3.10 -12.97 8.25
CA SER A 164 1.93 -12.98 9.16
C SER A 164 2.23 -13.65 10.50
N ALA A 165 3.45 -13.55 11.03
CA ALA A 165 3.83 -14.21 12.29
C ALA A 165 3.33 -13.45 13.52
N ASN A 166 3.27 -12.13 13.47
CA ASN A 166 3.08 -11.23 14.60
C ASN A 166 1.64 -10.68 14.65
N LEU A 167 1.19 -10.21 15.82
CA LEU A 167 -0.01 -9.38 15.91
C LEU A 167 0.18 -8.09 15.10
N PHE A 168 1.35 -7.45 15.26
CA PHE A 168 1.80 -6.31 14.48
C PHE A 168 3.18 -6.66 13.91
N GLY A 169 3.26 -6.81 12.60
CA GLY A 169 4.45 -7.30 11.90
C GLY A 169 5.37 -6.19 11.37
N GLY A 170 4.95 -4.93 11.51
CA GLY A 170 5.72 -3.79 11.02
C GLY A 170 5.19 -3.14 9.75
N ARG A 171 5.91 -2.12 9.27
CA ARG A 171 5.46 -1.33 8.11
C ARG A 171 5.73 -2.05 6.79
N GLY A 172 4.73 -2.06 5.93
CA GLY A 172 4.85 -2.38 4.52
C GLY A 172 5.14 -1.15 3.66
N VAL A 173 5.69 -1.36 2.48
CA VAL A 173 6.04 -0.31 1.52
C VAL A 173 5.48 -0.59 0.14
N THR A 174 4.94 0.43 -0.53
CA THR A 174 4.48 0.34 -1.92
C THR A 174 5.62 0.71 -2.86
N LEU A 175 5.88 -0.13 -3.87
CA LEU A 175 6.96 0.01 -4.82
C LEU A 175 6.43 0.15 -6.26
N ARG A 176 7.14 0.97 -7.05
CA ARG A 176 7.10 0.91 -8.52
C ARG A 176 7.94 -0.27 -8.97
N ASN A 177 7.40 -1.12 -9.82
CA ASN A 177 8.15 -2.28 -10.31
C ASN A 177 9.09 -1.91 -11.45
N VAL A 178 10.13 -1.16 -11.14
CA VAL A 178 11.18 -0.71 -12.06
C VAL A 178 12.54 -1.27 -11.66
N PRO A 179 13.49 -1.43 -12.60
CA PRO A 179 14.86 -1.78 -12.25
C PRO A 179 15.49 -0.70 -11.36
N SER A 180 16.11 -1.10 -10.26
CA SER A 180 16.82 -0.21 -9.36
C SER A 180 17.89 -0.96 -8.56
N HIS A 181 18.91 -0.24 -8.10
CA HIS A 181 19.93 -0.76 -7.18
C HIS A 181 19.59 -0.47 -5.71
N THR A 182 18.56 0.35 -5.45
CA THR A 182 18.13 0.71 -4.10
C THR A 182 16.61 0.59 -3.98
N MET A 183 16.12 0.22 -2.81
CA MET A 183 14.69 0.19 -2.52
C MET A 183 14.06 1.58 -2.69
N GLN A 184 14.73 2.65 -2.23
CA GLN A 184 14.25 4.02 -2.37
C GLN A 184 14.04 4.42 -3.84
N GLY A 185 14.85 3.90 -4.76
CA GLY A 185 14.68 4.09 -6.21
C GLY A 185 13.48 3.36 -6.80
N MET A 186 12.88 2.41 -6.06
CA MET A 186 11.62 1.74 -6.40
C MET A 186 10.43 2.30 -5.61
N LYS A 187 10.66 2.97 -4.49
CA LYS A 187 9.59 3.39 -3.58
C LYS A 187 8.60 4.33 -4.28
N PHE A 188 7.33 3.98 -4.24
CA PHE A 188 6.27 4.78 -4.88
C PHE A 188 6.18 6.15 -4.19
N PRO A 189 6.35 7.27 -4.93
CA PRO A 189 6.33 8.61 -4.33
C PRO A 189 5.02 8.90 -3.61
N GLU A 190 5.12 9.33 -2.36
CA GLU A 190 3.98 9.75 -1.51
C GLU A 190 2.92 8.68 -1.28
N ALA A 191 3.20 7.40 -1.59
CA ALA A 191 2.30 6.33 -1.17
C ALA A 191 2.33 6.19 0.36
N PRO A 192 1.16 6.03 1.01
CA PRO A 192 1.14 5.75 2.43
C PRO A 192 1.83 4.43 2.75
N TYR A 193 2.43 4.33 3.94
CA TYR A 193 2.87 3.04 4.44
C TYR A 193 1.68 2.14 4.78
N GLY A 194 1.89 0.84 4.72
CA GLY A 194 0.98 -0.14 5.33
C GLY A 194 1.48 -0.57 6.71
N LEU A 195 0.59 -0.90 7.64
CA LEU A 195 0.92 -1.67 8.83
C LEU A 195 0.42 -3.10 8.63
N LYS A 196 1.34 -4.06 8.58
CA LYS A 196 0.98 -5.48 8.56
C LYS A 196 0.54 -5.92 9.94
N MET A 197 -0.66 -6.48 9.99
CA MET A 197 -1.19 -7.17 11.17
C MET A 197 -1.56 -8.61 10.79
N ALA A 198 -1.74 -9.47 11.78
CA ALA A 198 -2.27 -10.81 11.56
C ALA A 198 -3.18 -11.25 12.70
N CYS A 199 -4.39 -11.72 12.37
CA CYS A 199 -5.31 -12.42 13.28
C CYS A 199 -5.15 -13.95 13.15
N GLY A 200 -5.93 -14.69 13.91
CA GLY A 200 -6.11 -16.11 13.76
C GLY A 200 -4.99 -16.99 14.31
N GLU A 201 -4.77 -18.09 13.60
CA GLU A 201 -3.87 -19.15 14.09
C GLU A 201 -2.39 -18.79 14.02
N ASN A 202 -1.99 -17.89 13.10
CA ASN A 202 -0.57 -17.63 12.87
C ASN A 202 0.10 -17.04 14.12
N PRO A 203 -0.32 -15.89 14.69
CA PRO A 203 0.29 -15.36 15.91
C PRO A 203 0.23 -16.34 17.09
N LYS A 204 -0.97 -16.92 17.35
CA LYS A 204 -1.12 -17.85 18.46
C LYS A 204 -0.25 -19.11 18.34
N ARG A 205 0.00 -19.60 17.13
CA ARG A 205 0.89 -20.73 16.88
C ARG A 205 2.35 -20.35 17.11
N VAL A 206 2.78 -19.22 16.52
CA VAL A 206 4.17 -18.76 16.61
C VAL A 206 4.57 -18.51 18.07
N TYR A 207 3.77 -17.77 18.82
CA TYR A 207 4.10 -17.40 20.21
C TYR A 207 3.68 -18.47 21.21
N GLY A 208 2.55 -19.14 21.00
CA GLY A 208 2.13 -20.25 21.85
C GLY A 208 3.11 -21.43 21.85
N SER A 209 3.77 -21.74 20.71
CA SER A 209 4.84 -22.75 20.67
C SER A 209 6.06 -22.35 21.50
N ARG A 210 6.29 -21.07 21.71
CA ARG A 210 7.34 -20.51 22.56
C ARG A 210 6.90 -20.33 24.03
N LYS A 211 5.66 -20.72 24.37
CA LYS A 211 5.05 -20.56 25.70
C LYS A 211 4.92 -19.09 26.15
N VAL A 212 4.72 -18.17 25.21
CA VAL A 212 4.45 -16.75 25.46
C VAL A 212 3.10 -16.34 24.83
N SER A 213 2.55 -15.22 25.27
CA SER A 213 1.32 -14.65 24.67
C SER A 213 1.60 -14.08 23.26
N PRO A 214 0.66 -14.21 22.32
CA PRO A 214 -0.62 -14.89 22.40
C PRO A 214 -0.51 -16.43 22.16
N ALA A 215 -1.34 -17.20 22.86
CA ALA A 215 -1.48 -18.64 22.62
C ALA A 215 -2.92 -19.03 22.23
N THR A 216 -3.83 -18.06 22.25
CA THR A 216 -5.28 -18.20 21.91
C THR A 216 -5.76 -16.96 21.15
N ARG A 217 -6.94 -17.05 20.51
CA ARG A 217 -7.60 -15.87 19.91
C ARG A 217 -7.97 -14.82 20.98
N MET A 218 -8.30 -15.22 22.20
CA MET A 218 -8.49 -14.30 23.34
C MET A 218 -7.18 -13.52 23.61
N GLY A 219 -6.03 -14.22 23.56
CA GLY A 219 -4.71 -13.61 23.70
C GLY A 219 -4.38 -12.67 22.54
N ASN A 220 -4.76 -12.99 21.30
CA ASN A 220 -4.63 -12.08 20.17
C ASN A 220 -5.36 -10.76 20.45
N MET A 221 -6.65 -10.81 20.80
CA MET A 221 -7.44 -9.62 21.11
C MET A 221 -6.89 -8.82 22.28
N ALA A 222 -6.43 -9.48 23.35
CA ALA A 222 -5.81 -8.81 24.48
C ALA A 222 -4.53 -8.05 24.04
N GLY A 223 -3.68 -8.68 23.23
CA GLY A 223 -2.46 -8.06 22.71
C GLY A 223 -2.74 -6.83 21.83
N TYR A 224 -3.72 -6.92 20.93
CA TYR A 224 -4.12 -5.75 20.13
C TYR A 224 -4.60 -4.60 21.00
N ARG A 225 -5.51 -4.88 21.96
CA ARG A 225 -6.09 -3.84 22.81
C ARG A 225 -5.05 -3.18 23.70
N MET A 226 -4.07 -3.93 24.20
CA MET A 226 -2.94 -3.37 24.98
C MET A 226 -2.13 -2.39 24.12
N ALA A 227 -1.68 -2.81 22.94
CA ALA A 227 -0.89 -1.96 22.06
C ALA A 227 -1.65 -0.70 21.59
N TRP A 228 -2.93 -0.83 21.22
CA TRP A 228 -3.75 0.33 20.85
C TRP A 228 -4.03 1.28 22.03
N SER A 229 -4.17 0.76 23.24
CA SER A 229 -4.28 1.59 24.46
C SER A 229 -3.03 2.43 24.68
N GLU A 230 -1.85 1.81 24.56
CA GLU A 230 -0.55 2.50 24.69
C GLU A 230 -0.37 3.55 23.56
N ALA A 231 -0.69 3.19 22.33
CA ALA A 231 -0.65 4.10 21.18
C ALA A 231 -1.59 5.31 21.34
N THR A 232 -2.78 5.10 21.91
CA THR A 232 -3.74 6.17 22.18
C THR A 232 -3.21 7.17 23.21
N GLU A 233 -2.59 6.68 24.29
CA GLU A 233 -1.95 7.54 25.29
C GLU A 233 -0.74 8.29 24.69
N TYR A 234 0.06 7.62 23.87
CA TYR A 234 1.19 8.22 23.19
C TYR A 234 0.72 9.33 22.23
N LYS A 235 -0.30 9.06 21.42
CA LYS A 235 -0.91 10.06 20.54
C LYS A 235 -1.40 11.28 21.33
N ARG A 236 -2.14 11.04 22.43
CA ARG A 236 -2.67 12.12 23.28
C ARG A 236 -1.56 12.99 23.85
N ALA A 237 -0.43 12.41 24.26
CA ALA A 237 0.71 13.16 24.77
C ALA A 237 1.31 14.07 23.69
N TRP A 238 1.50 13.57 22.47
CA TRP A 238 2.00 14.34 21.34
C TRP A 238 1.02 15.43 20.88
N ASP A 239 -0.27 15.12 20.78
CA ASP A 239 -1.31 16.10 20.40
C ASP A 239 -1.35 17.26 21.44
N LYS A 240 -1.22 16.93 22.72
CA LYS A 240 -1.12 17.93 23.80
C LYS A 240 0.14 18.80 23.66
N TYR A 241 1.29 18.19 23.41
CA TYR A 241 2.55 18.90 23.19
C TYR A 241 2.41 19.88 22.02
N GLU A 242 1.85 19.45 20.89
CA GLU A 242 1.66 20.28 19.72
C GLU A 242 0.70 21.46 19.98
N ALA A 243 -0.40 21.21 20.67
CA ALA A 243 -1.37 22.25 21.04
C ALA A 243 -0.77 23.29 22.01
N ASP A 244 -0.03 22.85 23.02
CA ASP A 244 0.61 23.72 24.00
C ASP A 244 1.72 24.55 23.34
N TYR A 245 2.53 23.95 22.46
CA TYR A 245 3.54 24.66 21.69
C TYR A 245 2.91 25.72 20.75
N ALA A 246 1.85 25.37 20.04
CA ALA A 246 1.12 26.30 19.18
C ALA A 246 0.46 27.45 19.97
N ALA A 247 0.13 27.23 21.24
CA ALA A 247 -0.40 28.25 22.16
C ALA A 247 0.71 29.18 22.73
N GLY A 248 1.96 29.05 22.26
CA GLY A 248 3.10 29.88 22.73
C GLY A 248 3.64 29.44 24.09
N LYS A 249 3.27 28.28 24.62
CA LYS A 249 3.87 27.69 25.80
C LYS A 249 5.20 27.04 25.43
N ASN A 250 5.98 26.67 26.42
CA ASN A 250 7.24 25.94 26.29
C ASN A 250 7.13 24.53 26.93
N PRO A 251 6.29 23.63 26.35
CA PRO A 251 6.09 22.30 26.92
C PRO A 251 7.28 21.42 26.68
N GLU A 252 7.58 20.50 27.63
CA GLU A 252 8.50 19.41 27.41
C GLU A 252 7.93 18.42 26.38
N ALA A 253 8.74 18.04 25.39
CA ALA A 253 8.33 17.06 24.38
C ALA A 253 8.23 15.66 24.98
N PRO A 254 7.21 14.87 24.60
CA PRO A 254 7.15 13.46 25.00
C PRO A 254 8.37 12.69 24.49
N THR A 255 8.77 11.67 25.25
CA THR A 255 9.83 10.75 24.78
C THR A 255 9.36 10.01 23.53
N ARG A 256 10.23 9.97 22.52
CA ARG A 256 9.93 9.24 21.28
C ARG A 256 9.99 7.74 21.50
N ASP A 257 8.99 7.03 20.96
CA ASP A 257 8.93 5.59 20.88
C ASP A 257 8.65 5.18 19.42
N ILE A 258 9.59 4.45 18.78
CA ILE A 258 9.49 4.11 17.33
C ILE A 258 8.46 3.01 17.05
N GLU A 259 8.14 2.16 18.03
CA GLU A 259 7.02 1.22 17.93
C GLU A 259 5.69 1.98 17.94
N LEU A 260 5.51 2.88 18.90
CA LEU A 260 4.30 3.69 19.02
C LEU A 260 4.17 4.75 17.92
N ASP A 261 5.27 5.22 17.31
CA ASP A 261 5.22 6.09 16.12
C ASP A 261 4.45 5.44 14.96
N THR A 262 4.61 4.13 14.76
CA THR A 262 3.89 3.39 13.72
C THR A 262 2.39 3.29 14.05
N LEU A 263 2.07 2.91 15.28
CA LEU A 263 0.68 2.78 15.72
C LEU A 263 -0.03 4.14 15.75
N LYS A 264 0.66 5.20 16.23
CA LYS A 264 0.16 6.57 16.16
C LYS A 264 -0.12 6.98 14.71
N GLY A 265 0.75 6.62 13.76
CA GLY A 265 0.55 6.91 12.34
C GLY A 265 -0.75 6.29 11.78
N VAL A 266 -1.17 5.13 12.29
CA VAL A 266 -2.49 4.55 11.97
C VAL A 266 -3.62 5.37 12.61
N LEU A 267 -3.50 5.74 13.88
CA LEU A 267 -4.49 6.58 14.58
C LEU A 267 -4.62 7.99 13.98
N ASP A 268 -3.57 8.48 13.32
CA ASP A 268 -3.58 9.75 12.58
C ASP A 268 -4.16 9.59 11.16
N GLY A 269 -4.30 8.36 10.65
CA GLY A 269 -4.72 8.08 9.28
C GLY A 269 -3.59 8.14 8.23
N ASP A 270 -2.34 8.30 8.65
CA ASP A 270 -1.16 8.36 7.77
C ASP A 270 -0.68 6.98 7.28
N ILE A 271 -1.01 5.93 8.03
CA ILE A 271 -0.61 4.54 7.77
C ILE A 271 -1.87 3.67 7.62
N LEU A 272 -1.92 2.88 6.56
CA LEU A 272 -3.06 2.01 6.25
C LEU A 272 -2.86 0.62 6.87
N ILE A 273 -3.94 0.00 7.37
CA ILE A 273 -3.87 -1.36 7.89
C ILE A 273 -4.02 -2.39 6.76
N HIS A 274 -3.12 -3.38 6.78
CA HIS A 274 -3.14 -4.58 5.95
C HIS A 274 -3.15 -5.81 6.85
N ASN A 275 -4.33 -6.38 7.09
CA ASN A 275 -4.54 -7.39 8.10
C ASN A 275 -4.73 -8.79 7.50
N HIS A 276 -3.78 -9.69 7.72
CA HIS A 276 -3.96 -11.12 7.43
C HIS A 276 -5.08 -11.69 8.32
N CYS A 277 -6.20 -12.09 7.73
CA CYS A 277 -7.34 -12.63 8.46
C CYS A 277 -8.19 -13.53 7.57
N TYR A 278 -8.47 -14.77 7.99
CA TYR A 278 -9.24 -15.72 7.18
C TYR A 278 -10.71 -15.78 7.55
N LYS A 279 -11.01 -15.77 8.86
CA LYS A 279 -12.32 -16.11 9.41
C LYS A 279 -13.24 -14.87 9.48
N ALA A 280 -14.50 -15.08 9.16
CA ALA A 280 -15.52 -14.02 9.17
C ALA A 280 -15.66 -13.35 10.54
N GLU A 281 -15.76 -14.16 11.60
CA GLU A 281 -15.88 -13.65 12.97
C GLU A 281 -14.66 -12.86 13.43
N GLU A 282 -13.45 -13.22 12.97
CA GLU A 282 -12.24 -12.50 13.33
C GLU A 282 -12.12 -11.17 12.57
N MET A 283 -12.48 -11.13 11.29
CA MET A 283 -12.57 -9.88 10.53
C MET A 283 -13.57 -8.92 11.16
N ALA A 284 -14.74 -9.41 11.56
CA ALA A 284 -15.74 -8.60 12.26
C ALA A 284 -15.21 -8.04 13.59
N MET A 285 -14.52 -8.86 14.40
CA MET A 285 -13.87 -8.39 15.63
C MET A 285 -12.81 -7.33 15.38
N MET A 286 -12.03 -7.44 14.28
CA MET A 286 -11.03 -6.44 13.94
C MET A 286 -11.66 -5.12 13.48
N ILE A 287 -12.83 -5.15 12.84
CA ILE A 287 -13.63 -3.95 12.54
C ILE A 287 -14.10 -3.28 13.82
N ASP A 288 -14.62 -4.07 14.77
CA ASP A 288 -15.08 -3.54 16.07
C ASP A 288 -13.93 -2.99 16.91
N LEU A 289 -12.74 -3.62 16.84
CA LEU A 289 -11.52 -3.09 17.45
C LEU A 289 -11.13 -1.73 16.84
N GLY A 290 -11.26 -1.57 15.52
CA GLY A 290 -11.08 -0.28 14.85
C GLY A 290 -12.03 0.79 15.37
N LYS A 291 -13.29 0.44 15.62
CA LYS A 291 -14.27 1.35 16.22
C LYS A 291 -13.93 1.70 17.68
N GLU A 292 -13.47 0.72 18.50
CA GLU A 292 -13.07 0.94 19.89
C GLU A 292 -11.94 1.99 19.99
N PHE A 293 -10.94 1.95 19.09
CA PHE A 293 -9.76 2.81 19.12
C PHE A 293 -9.77 3.91 18.05
N ASN A 294 -10.88 4.08 17.33
CA ASN A 294 -11.09 5.13 16.33
C ASN A 294 -10.04 5.10 15.19
N TYR A 295 -9.82 3.92 14.59
CA TYR A 295 -9.05 3.78 13.38
C TYR A 295 -9.81 2.96 12.32
N HIS A 296 -9.43 3.11 11.05
CA HIS A 296 -10.00 2.29 9.96
C HIS A 296 -9.27 0.96 9.85
N SER A 297 -10.00 -0.16 9.88
CA SER A 297 -9.45 -1.53 9.86
C SER A 297 -8.83 -1.96 8.50
N GLY A 298 -8.87 -1.09 7.50
CA GLY A 298 -8.10 -1.20 6.26
C GLY A 298 -8.52 -2.35 5.35
N THR A 299 -7.51 -3.07 4.85
CA THR A 299 -7.68 -4.21 3.94
C THR A 299 -7.46 -5.53 4.66
N PHE A 300 -8.41 -6.45 4.54
CA PHE A 300 -8.24 -7.83 4.98
C PHE A 300 -7.63 -8.67 3.87
N HIS A 301 -6.53 -9.36 4.18
CA HIS A 301 -5.81 -10.20 3.25
C HIS A 301 -6.14 -11.66 3.45
N HIS A 302 -6.18 -12.39 2.33
CA HIS A 302 -6.65 -13.77 2.18
C HIS A 302 -8.16 -13.87 2.34
N ALA A 303 -8.72 -13.30 3.41
CA ALA A 303 -10.14 -13.07 3.63
C ALA A 303 -11.02 -14.25 3.13
N ILE A 304 -10.62 -15.48 3.51
CA ILE A 304 -11.21 -16.72 3.00
C ILE A 304 -12.73 -16.78 3.15
N GLU A 305 -13.25 -16.24 4.26
CA GLU A 305 -14.67 -16.20 4.58
C GLU A 305 -15.30 -14.81 4.39
N ALA A 306 -14.70 -13.93 3.58
CA ALA A 306 -15.24 -12.60 3.34
C ALA A 306 -16.67 -12.63 2.79
N TYR A 307 -17.01 -13.65 1.99
CA TYR A 307 -18.35 -13.84 1.44
C TYR A 307 -19.45 -13.92 2.51
N LYS A 308 -19.13 -14.39 3.73
CA LYS A 308 -20.08 -14.49 4.85
C LYS A 308 -20.44 -13.14 5.45
N ILE A 309 -19.56 -12.15 5.34
CA ILE A 309 -19.70 -10.81 5.92
C ILE A 309 -19.50 -9.69 4.87
N ALA A 310 -19.80 -9.99 3.61
CA ALA A 310 -19.59 -9.07 2.50
C ALA A 310 -20.29 -7.71 2.70
N ASP A 311 -21.51 -7.71 3.28
CA ASP A 311 -22.25 -6.48 3.63
C ASP A 311 -21.49 -5.68 4.70
N THR A 312 -21.03 -6.34 5.76
CA THR A 312 -20.28 -5.68 6.84
C THR A 312 -18.98 -5.05 6.33
N LEU A 313 -18.25 -5.73 5.44
CA LEU A 313 -17.03 -5.18 4.83
C LEU A 313 -17.36 -3.92 4.01
N ALA A 314 -18.38 -3.98 3.16
CA ALA A 314 -18.79 -2.87 2.32
C ALA A 314 -19.30 -1.66 3.15
N GLU A 315 -20.10 -1.90 4.19
CA GLU A 315 -20.64 -0.86 5.09
C GLU A 315 -19.53 -0.12 5.87
N ASN A 316 -18.43 -0.81 6.18
CA ASN A 316 -17.30 -0.22 6.91
C ASN A 316 -16.18 0.26 5.97
N GLY A 317 -16.37 0.19 4.64
CA GLY A 317 -15.38 0.64 3.66
C GLY A 317 -14.10 -0.19 3.59
N ASN A 318 -14.15 -1.45 4.05
CA ASN A 318 -12.99 -2.34 4.02
C ASN A 318 -12.77 -2.94 2.63
N CYS A 319 -11.53 -3.03 2.20
CA CYS A 319 -11.15 -3.88 1.09
C CYS A 319 -10.95 -5.32 1.56
N ALA A 320 -11.28 -6.29 0.70
CA ALA A 320 -10.95 -7.69 0.88
C ALA A 320 -10.06 -8.15 -0.26
N ALA A 321 -8.82 -8.48 0.05
CA ALA A 321 -7.85 -9.03 -0.88
C ALA A 321 -7.87 -10.56 -0.74
N MET A 322 -8.30 -11.24 -1.80
CA MET A 322 -8.67 -12.66 -1.76
C MET A 322 -7.88 -13.46 -2.79
N TRP A 323 -7.72 -14.77 -2.53
CA TRP A 323 -7.25 -15.72 -3.51
C TRP A 323 -8.42 -16.29 -4.33
N PRO A 324 -8.21 -16.69 -5.58
CA PRO A 324 -9.25 -17.35 -6.38
C PRO A 324 -9.50 -18.81 -5.96
N ASP A 325 -8.46 -19.55 -5.54
CA ASP A 325 -8.54 -20.99 -5.35
C ASP A 325 -7.53 -21.57 -4.33
N TRP A 326 -6.90 -20.76 -3.50
CA TRP A 326 -6.00 -21.23 -2.44
C TRP A 326 -6.74 -21.50 -1.14
N TRP A 327 -7.06 -22.75 -0.88
CA TRP A 327 -7.89 -23.18 0.25
C TRP A 327 -7.54 -24.61 0.68
N GLY A 328 -8.03 -25.02 1.84
CA GLY A 328 -7.91 -26.40 2.34
C GLY A 328 -6.54 -26.81 2.85
N PHE A 329 -5.50 -25.95 2.75
CA PHE A 329 -4.15 -26.25 3.23
C PHE A 329 -4.00 -26.13 4.76
N LYS A 330 -4.99 -25.56 5.43
CA LYS A 330 -5.15 -25.51 6.89
C LYS A 330 -6.60 -25.23 7.28
N MET A 331 -6.96 -25.52 8.54
CA MET A 331 -8.36 -25.41 8.98
C MET A 331 -8.95 -24.00 8.87
N GLU A 332 -8.18 -22.94 9.10
CA GLU A 332 -8.67 -21.56 8.91
C GLU A 332 -8.95 -21.22 7.45
N ALA A 333 -8.32 -21.89 6.52
CA ALA A 333 -8.53 -21.72 5.08
C ALA A 333 -9.41 -22.84 4.48
N TYR A 334 -10.15 -23.58 5.29
CA TYR A 334 -10.92 -24.73 4.81
C TYR A 334 -12.23 -24.33 4.14
N ASP A 335 -12.95 -23.34 4.70
CA ASP A 335 -14.30 -22.97 4.29
C ASP A 335 -14.28 -21.80 3.28
N MET A 336 -13.66 -22.01 2.13
CA MET A 336 -13.64 -21.07 1.02
C MET A 336 -14.67 -21.49 -0.03
N VAL A 337 -15.25 -20.49 -0.71
CA VAL A 337 -16.00 -20.66 -1.95
C VAL A 337 -15.27 -19.95 -3.09
N GLN A 338 -15.26 -20.52 -4.29
CA GLN A 338 -14.54 -19.94 -5.43
C GLN A 338 -15.15 -18.62 -5.92
N GLU A 339 -16.42 -18.39 -5.58
CA GLU A 339 -17.19 -17.17 -5.85
C GLU A 339 -16.93 -16.06 -4.82
N ASN A 340 -16.07 -16.26 -3.82
CA ASN A 340 -15.84 -15.35 -2.71
C ASN A 340 -15.62 -13.89 -3.18
N VAL A 341 -14.73 -13.68 -4.15
CA VAL A 341 -14.46 -12.35 -4.72
C VAL A 341 -15.72 -11.75 -5.34
N ALA A 342 -16.45 -12.53 -6.13
CA ALA A 342 -17.66 -12.07 -6.82
C ALA A 342 -18.81 -11.73 -5.85
N ILE A 343 -18.95 -12.51 -4.77
CA ILE A 343 -19.96 -12.24 -3.72
C ILE A 343 -19.66 -10.93 -2.99
N VAL A 344 -18.39 -10.71 -2.65
CA VAL A 344 -17.95 -9.44 -2.03
C VAL A 344 -18.15 -8.29 -3.00
N ASP A 345 -17.73 -8.45 -4.25
CA ASP A 345 -17.77 -7.44 -5.30
C ASP A 345 -19.21 -7.02 -5.66
N ALA A 346 -20.17 -7.95 -5.55
CA ALA A 346 -21.60 -7.67 -5.80
C ALA A 346 -22.23 -6.69 -4.80
N LYS A 347 -21.56 -6.34 -3.70
CA LYS A 347 -22.06 -5.39 -2.72
C LYS A 347 -21.79 -3.95 -3.15
N ALA A 348 -22.76 -3.08 -2.92
CA ALA A 348 -22.59 -1.65 -3.18
C ALA A 348 -21.41 -1.09 -2.35
N ASN A 349 -20.56 -0.27 -2.98
CA ASN A 349 -19.36 0.31 -2.37
C ASN A 349 -18.32 -0.71 -1.89
N SER A 350 -18.37 -1.93 -2.39
CA SER A 350 -17.37 -2.96 -2.08
C SER A 350 -15.99 -2.61 -2.65
N CYS A 351 -14.97 -3.21 -2.08
CA CYS A 351 -13.59 -3.15 -2.57
C CYS A 351 -13.02 -4.58 -2.60
N ALA A 352 -13.44 -5.34 -3.62
CA ALA A 352 -12.91 -6.69 -3.84
C ALA A 352 -11.59 -6.61 -4.62
N VAL A 353 -10.57 -7.33 -4.16
CA VAL A 353 -9.23 -7.36 -4.75
C VAL A 353 -8.79 -8.82 -4.91
N VAL A 354 -8.09 -9.13 -5.99
CA VAL A 354 -7.36 -10.38 -6.16
C VAL A 354 -5.88 -10.12 -5.95
N HIS A 355 -5.23 -10.90 -5.08
CA HIS A 355 -3.81 -10.74 -4.72
C HIS A 355 -3.02 -12.03 -4.90
N SER A 356 -1.68 -11.94 -4.83
CA SER A 356 -0.82 -13.10 -5.06
C SER A 356 -0.36 -13.80 -3.78
N ASP A 357 0.28 -13.13 -2.85
CA ASP A 357 1.02 -13.71 -1.71
C ASP A 357 2.03 -14.80 -2.14
N SER A 358 2.55 -14.68 -3.35
CA SER A 358 3.40 -15.71 -3.96
C SER A 358 4.29 -15.14 -5.04
N GLY A 359 5.58 -15.43 -4.99
CA GLY A 359 6.56 -15.03 -6.02
C GLY A 359 6.31 -15.64 -7.41
N THR A 360 5.48 -16.70 -7.50
CA THR A 360 5.09 -17.30 -8.78
C THR A 360 3.71 -16.87 -9.25
N THR A 361 2.75 -16.72 -8.33
CA THR A 361 1.39 -16.30 -8.67
C THR A 361 1.33 -14.84 -9.13
N ILE A 362 2.15 -13.97 -8.55
CA ILE A 362 2.27 -12.56 -8.97
C ILE A 362 2.58 -12.42 -10.46
N GLN A 363 3.30 -13.37 -11.06
CA GLN A 363 3.67 -13.36 -12.48
C GLN A 363 2.49 -13.57 -13.44
N ARG A 364 1.32 -13.98 -12.91
CA ARG A 364 0.10 -14.30 -13.66
C ARG A 364 -1.18 -13.85 -12.96
N LEU A 365 -1.13 -12.74 -12.24
CA LEU A 365 -2.26 -12.24 -11.45
C LEU A 365 -3.50 -11.97 -12.31
N ASN A 366 -3.31 -11.63 -13.59
CA ASN A 366 -4.37 -11.54 -14.59
C ASN A 366 -5.14 -12.86 -14.76
N GLN A 367 -4.44 -14.00 -14.73
CA GLN A 367 -5.08 -15.33 -14.82
C GLN A 367 -5.80 -15.69 -13.51
N GLU A 368 -5.28 -15.25 -12.37
CA GLU A 368 -5.96 -15.44 -11.09
C GLU A 368 -7.31 -14.70 -11.05
N ALA A 369 -7.35 -13.46 -11.54
CA ALA A 369 -8.61 -12.73 -11.72
C ALA A 369 -9.53 -13.39 -12.77
N GLY A 370 -8.95 -13.97 -13.84
CA GLY A 370 -9.67 -14.74 -14.86
C GLY A 370 -10.37 -15.96 -14.30
N LYS A 371 -9.72 -16.72 -13.38
CA LYS A 371 -10.34 -17.88 -12.70
C LYS A 371 -11.60 -17.46 -11.93
N VAL A 372 -11.52 -16.36 -11.17
CA VAL A 372 -12.67 -15.83 -10.43
C VAL A 372 -13.82 -15.46 -11.37
N MET A 373 -13.52 -14.65 -12.41
CA MET A 373 -14.53 -14.21 -13.39
C MET A 373 -15.22 -15.41 -14.06
N TYR A 374 -14.44 -16.37 -14.54
CA TYR A 374 -14.99 -17.55 -15.18
C TYR A 374 -15.87 -18.36 -14.23
N ARG A 375 -15.38 -18.65 -13.03
CA ARG A 375 -16.10 -19.47 -12.05
C ARG A 375 -17.38 -18.80 -11.57
N ALA A 376 -17.33 -17.49 -11.32
CA ALA A 376 -18.51 -16.72 -10.95
C ALA A 376 -19.58 -16.76 -12.04
N ASN A 377 -19.18 -16.59 -13.32
CA ASN A 377 -20.12 -16.60 -14.43
C ASN A 377 -20.76 -17.99 -14.66
N GLU A 378 -20.04 -19.09 -14.39
CA GLU A 378 -20.64 -20.44 -14.36
C GLU A 378 -21.72 -20.59 -13.30
N ASN A 379 -21.64 -19.81 -12.21
CA ASN A 379 -22.58 -19.82 -11.09
C ASN A 379 -23.61 -18.68 -11.15
N GLY A 380 -23.79 -18.08 -12.32
CA GLY A 380 -24.89 -17.13 -12.61
C GLY A 380 -24.57 -15.67 -12.34
N PHE A 381 -23.34 -15.30 -12.00
CA PHE A 381 -22.90 -13.92 -12.05
C PHE A 381 -22.68 -13.49 -13.51
N ASP A 382 -22.84 -12.23 -13.84
CA ASP A 382 -22.59 -11.69 -15.18
C ASP A 382 -21.44 -10.68 -15.15
N ILE A 383 -20.25 -11.15 -14.77
CA ILE A 383 -19.05 -10.32 -14.64
C ILE A 383 -18.35 -10.21 -16.00
N LYS A 384 -18.21 -8.97 -16.45
CA LYS A 384 -17.52 -8.66 -17.72
C LYS A 384 -16.03 -8.39 -17.49
N PRO A 385 -15.18 -8.55 -18.52
CA PRO A 385 -13.75 -8.27 -18.44
C PRO A 385 -13.42 -6.86 -17.94
N GLU A 386 -14.17 -5.84 -18.40
CA GLU A 386 -14.01 -4.45 -17.98
C GLU A 386 -14.29 -4.20 -16.51
N HIS A 387 -15.08 -5.05 -15.88
CA HIS A 387 -15.31 -5.04 -14.42
C HIS A 387 -14.22 -5.84 -13.70
N ALA A 388 -13.95 -7.08 -14.12
CA ALA A 388 -12.99 -7.96 -13.46
C ALA A 388 -11.57 -7.36 -13.38
N ILE A 389 -11.17 -6.54 -14.38
CA ILE A 389 -9.84 -5.89 -14.36
C ILE A 389 -9.67 -4.95 -13.17
N THR A 390 -10.75 -4.39 -12.61
CA THR A 390 -10.69 -3.49 -11.46
C THR A 390 -10.13 -4.19 -10.22
N TRP A 391 -10.33 -5.49 -10.06
CA TRP A 391 -9.87 -6.28 -8.92
C TRP A 391 -8.34 -6.32 -8.77
N ILE A 392 -7.62 -6.16 -9.89
CA ILE A 392 -6.15 -6.19 -9.94
C ILE A 392 -5.55 -4.85 -10.40
N THR A 393 -6.37 -3.79 -10.48
CA THR A 393 -5.94 -2.46 -10.88
C THR A 393 -6.51 -1.39 -9.95
N LEU A 394 -7.69 -0.82 -10.22
CA LEU A 394 -8.25 0.30 -9.45
C LEU A 394 -8.58 -0.05 -7.99
N ASN A 395 -9.17 -1.22 -7.73
CA ASN A 395 -9.47 -1.63 -6.36
C ASN A 395 -8.18 -1.91 -5.57
N SER A 396 -7.17 -2.49 -6.22
CA SER A 396 -5.83 -2.63 -5.64
C SER A 396 -5.23 -1.25 -5.31
N ALA A 397 -5.35 -0.28 -6.22
CA ALA A 397 -4.87 1.09 -5.98
C ALA A 397 -5.61 1.78 -4.82
N LYS A 398 -6.93 1.55 -4.68
CA LYS A 398 -7.73 2.04 -3.54
C LYS A 398 -7.22 1.44 -2.22
N SER A 399 -6.99 0.13 -2.18
CA SER A 399 -6.44 -0.57 -1.01
C SER A 399 -5.09 0.00 -0.55
N LEU A 400 -4.29 0.49 -1.49
CA LEU A 400 -2.97 1.09 -1.24
C LEU A 400 -3.00 2.61 -1.03
N GLY A 401 -4.15 3.26 -1.13
CA GLY A 401 -4.28 4.72 -1.01
C GLY A 401 -3.63 5.51 -2.15
N ILE A 402 -3.54 4.95 -3.36
CA ILE A 402 -2.89 5.56 -4.53
C ILE A 402 -3.81 5.63 -5.76
N ALA A 403 -5.11 5.47 -5.58
CA ALA A 403 -6.08 5.44 -6.69
C ALA A 403 -6.21 6.76 -7.45
N ASP A 404 -5.83 7.87 -6.84
CA ASP A 404 -5.71 9.18 -7.47
C ASP A 404 -4.54 9.26 -8.48
N LYS A 405 -3.52 8.39 -8.31
CA LYS A 405 -2.29 8.40 -9.10
C LYS A 405 -2.24 7.33 -10.18
N THR A 406 -2.84 6.15 -9.95
CA THR A 406 -2.74 4.99 -10.84
C THR A 406 -3.94 4.04 -10.70
N GLY A 407 -3.95 2.91 -11.41
CA GLY A 407 -4.97 1.86 -11.33
C GLY A 407 -6.09 1.99 -12.38
N SER A 408 -6.12 3.09 -13.15
CA SER A 408 -7.01 3.25 -14.31
C SER A 408 -6.37 4.13 -15.38
N LEU A 409 -6.88 4.05 -16.62
CA LEU A 409 -6.40 4.82 -17.75
C LEU A 409 -7.10 6.19 -17.87
N GLU A 410 -7.44 6.79 -16.73
CA GLU A 410 -8.03 8.13 -16.70
C GLU A 410 -6.97 9.20 -16.97
N LYS A 411 -7.37 10.26 -17.69
CA LYS A 411 -6.49 11.38 -18.00
C LYS A 411 -5.83 11.96 -16.75
N GLY A 412 -4.51 12.16 -16.83
CA GLY A 412 -3.68 12.74 -15.78
C GLY A 412 -3.12 11.72 -14.77
N LYS A 413 -3.63 10.49 -14.73
CA LYS A 413 -3.02 9.41 -13.96
C LYS A 413 -1.69 8.96 -14.58
N ASN A 414 -0.89 8.28 -13.82
CA ASN A 414 0.37 7.71 -14.29
C ASN A 414 0.12 6.77 -15.47
N ALA A 415 0.96 6.89 -16.47
CA ALA A 415 0.90 6.02 -17.66
C ALA A 415 1.49 4.64 -17.35
N ASP A 416 0.83 3.93 -16.43
CA ASP A 416 1.10 2.52 -16.09
C ASP A 416 0.19 1.68 -16.97
N VAL A 417 0.74 1.05 -18.00
CA VAL A 417 -0.02 0.43 -19.09
C VAL A 417 0.56 -0.92 -19.45
N VAL A 418 -0.29 -1.89 -19.71
CA VAL A 418 0.11 -3.20 -20.25
C VAL A 418 -0.56 -3.43 -21.61
N LEU A 419 0.25 -3.76 -22.62
CA LEU A 419 -0.20 -4.27 -23.90
C LEU A 419 -0.13 -5.80 -23.87
N TRP A 420 -1.27 -6.44 -24.04
CA TRP A 420 -1.44 -7.90 -24.06
C TRP A 420 -1.64 -8.41 -25.48
N ASN A 421 -1.09 -9.60 -25.78
CA ASN A 421 -1.29 -10.24 -27.10
C ASN A 421 -2.75 -10.62 -27.39
N GLN A 422 -3.59 -10.74 -26.34
CA GLN A 422 -5.03 -11.08 -26.43
C GLN A 422 -5.73 -10.73 -25.10
N ASN A 423 -6.99 -11.16 -24.95
CA ASN A 423 -7.75 -10.97 -23.70
C ASN A 423 -6.91 -11.35 -22.47
N PRO A 424 -6.64 -10.40 -21.54
CA PRO A 424 -5.77 -10.60 -20.40
C PRO A 424 -6.21 -11.77 -19.49
N PHE A 425 -7.49 -12.11 -19.47
CA PHE A 425 -8.01 -13.22 -18.64
C PHE A 425 -7.87 -14.60 -19.28
N SER A 426 -7.35 -14.68 -20.50
CA SER A 426 -6.98 -15.96 -21.12
C SER A 426 -5.73 -16.55 -20.47
N VAL A 427 -5.68 -17.88 -20.28
CA VAL A 427 -4.47 -18.59 -19.82
C VAL A 427 -3.32 -18.49 -20.83
N TYR A 428 -3.62 -18.11 -22.09
CA TYR A 428 -2.63 -17.88 -23.13
C TYR A 428 -2.20 -16.40 -23.24
N ALA A 429 -2.78 -15.53 -22.41
CA ALA A 429 -2.44 -14.12 -22.42
C ALA A 429 -1.00 -13.89 -21.95
N GLN A 430 -0.31 -13.04 -22.66
CA GLN A 430 1.06 -12.63 -22.36
C GLN A 430 1.18 -11.12 -22.50
N ALA A 431 1.75 -10.47 -21.51
CA ALA A 431 2.14 -9.09 -21.68
C ALA A 431 3.25 -9.00 -22.75
N GLU A 432 3.01 -8.23 -23.78
CA GLU A 432 4.02 -7.94 -24.83
C GLU A 432 4.86 -6.75 -24.44
N GLN A 433 4.22 -5.68 -23.96
CA GLN A 433 4.92 -4.49 -23.47
C GLN A 433 4.29 -4.01 -22.16
N VAL A 434 5.15 -3.57 -21.24
CA VAL A 434 4.74 -2.96 -19.98
C VAL A 434 5.37 -1.59 -19.85
N PHE A 435 4.55 -0.62 -19.52
CA PHE A 435 4.95 0.78 -19.33
C PHE A 435 4.72 1.19 -17.88
N VAL A 436 5.67 1.91 -17.32
CA VAL A 436 5.57 2.59 -16.02
C VAL A 436 5.91 4.05 -16.24
N ASP A 437 5.01 4.95 -15.85
CA ASP A 437 5.08 6.38 -16.15
C ASP A 437 5.41 6.64 -17.63
N GLY A 438 4.76 5.90 -18.54
CA GLY A 438 4.93 6.01 -19.99
C GLY A 438 6.26 5.49 -20.54
N ALA A 439 7.19 5.10 -19.67
CA ALA A 439 8.44 4.48 -20.10
C ALA A 439 8.27 2.97 -20.21
N LYS A 440 8.72 2.39 -21.32
CA LYS A 440 8.70 0.95 -21.51
C LYS A 440 9.73 0.30 -20.58
N VAL A 441 9.25 -0.54 -19.64
CA VAL A 441 10.07 -1.27 -18.66
C VAL A 441 10.17 -2.76 -18.97
N TYR A 442 9.35 -3.25 -19.89
CA TYR A 442 9.40 -4.61 -20.41
C TYR A 442 8.94 -4.65 -21.86
N ASP A 443 9.62 -5.45 -22.65
CA ASP A 443 9.24 -5.79 -24.04
C ASP A 443 9.60 -7.26 -24.28
N ARG A 444 8.57 -8.06 -24.61
CA ARG A 444 8.74 -9.50 -24.80
C ARG A 444 9.67 -9.87 -25.94
N PHE A 445 9.77 -9.02 -26.95
CA PHE A 445 10.54 -9.28 -28.17
C PHE A 445 11.90 -8.60 -28.20
N ASP A 446 12.25 -7.81 -27.20
CA ASP A 446 13.54 -7.14 -27.07
C ASP A 446 14.40 -7.84 -25.99
N GLU A 447 15.51 -8.44 -26.41
CA GLU A 447 16.43 -9.20 -25.55
C GLU A 447 16.93 -8.41 -24.32
N LYS A 448 17.00 -7.10 -24.44
CA LYS A 448 17.43 -6.21 -23.35
C LYS A 448 16.48 -6.30 -22.13
N TYR A 449 15.22 -6.66 -22.34
CA TYR A 449 14.22 -6.77 -21.29
C TYR A 449 13.96 -8.22 -20.83
N GLN A 450 14.62 -9.21 -21.47
CA GLN A 450 14.42 -10.61 -21.10
C GLN A 450 15.05 -10.92 -19.75
N ALA A 451 14.41 -11.84 -19.02
CA ALA A 451 14.97 -12.39 -17.81
C ALA A 451 16.28 -13.13 -18.11
N LYS A 452 17.32 -12.83 -17.34
CA LYS A 452 18.58 -13.58 -17.38
C LYS A 452 18.49 -14.77 -16.42
N SER A 453 19.43 -15.69 -16.56
CA SER A 453 19.53 -16.81 -15.63
C SER A 453 19.68 -16.33 -14.19
N ASP A 454 19.02 -17.04 -13.24
CA ASP A 454 19.15 -16.80 -11.80
C ASP A 454 20.60 -16.85 -11.31
N PHE A 455 21.48 -17.57 -12.02
CA PHE A 455 22.93 -17.58 -11.75
C PHE A 455 23.65 -16.29 -12.12
N MET A 456 22.95 -15.35 -12.75
CA MET A 456 23.51 -14.07 -13.16
C MET A 456 23.03 -12.90 -12.29
N LEU A 457 22.56 -13.18 -11.10
CA LEU A 457 22.12 -12.18 -10.15
C LEU A 457 23.22 -11.16 -9.87
N GLY A 458 22.89 -9.87 -9.93
CA GLY A 458 23.84 -8.78 -9.67
C GLY A 458 24.94 -8.59 -10.71
N GLN A 459 24.87 -9.26 -11.84
CA GLN A 459 25.89 -9.24 -12.90
C GLN A 459 25.68 -8.12 -13.95
N LYS A 460 24.97 -7.06 -13.63
CA LYS A 460 24.73 -5.94 -14.55
C LYS A 460 25.58 -4.73 -14.22
#